data_75ac2cd92a832038a5c4886e64ed8cd7
#
_entry.id   75ac2cd92a832038a5c4886e64ed8cd7
#
_cell.length_a   1.000
_cell.length_b   1.000
_cell.length_c   1.000
_cell.angle_alpha   90.00
_cell.angle_beta   90.00
_cell.angle_gamma   90.00
#
_symmetry.space_group_name_H-M   'P 1'
#
loop_
_entity.id
_entity.type
_entity.pdbx_description
1 polymer ?
#
loop_
_entity_poly.entity_id
_entity_poly.type
_entity_poly.pdbx_seq_one_letter_code
_entity_poly.pdbx_strand_id
1 'polypeptide(L)'
;VRISMDYTNPLEMKNFRRIGDRSFDRVMENIKAFSKIKNSDCDLGINFIVHKDNCNNLVEFAKKMKDYGVDNVRFSPMWLPEFSSYHQEFKDTVKAQLKEASYIVDNTFSVNSTYNTSDGAHKVTRPYKKCYVNQIVPVLGADMKVYTCHNKAYDTSGVIGNIKDQDFRSMWFSKETEKFFKKFNPQKTCKHQCSADNKNIIMNEYIE
;
A
#
# COMPACT_ATOMS: atom_id res chain seq x y z
N VAL A 1 4.32 -14.62 6.49
CA VAL A 1 3.66 -14.56 5.16
C VAL A 1 2.56 -13.53 5.19
N ARG A 2 2.40 -12.74 4.10
CA ARG A 2 1.30 -11.77 3.98
C ARG A 2 0.61 -11.92 2.64
N ILE A 3 -0.73 -12.04 2.70
CA ILE A 3 -1.58 -12.18 1.53
C ILE A 3 -2.40 -10.89 1.38
N SER A 4 -2.45 -10.34 0.17
CA SER A 4 -3.27 -9.16 -0.13
C SER A 4 -4.64 -9.60 -0.63
N MET A 5 -5.69 -9.06 -0.01
CA MET A 5 -7.10 -9.26 -0.40
C MET A 5 -7.84 -7.92 -0.39
N ASP A 6 -8.90 -7.83 -1.18
CA ASP A 6 -9.73 -6.62 -1.30
C ASP A 6 -11.21 -6.98 -1.56
N TYR A 7 -11.62 -8.21 -1.22
CA TYR A 7 -12.97 -8.73 -1.43
C TYR A 7 -13.32 -9.74 -0.33
N THR A 8 -14.60 -9.84 -0.02
CA THR A 8 -15.15 -10.73 1.05
C THR A 8 -15.92 -11.91 0.49
N ASN A 9 -16.30 -11.86 -0.80
CA ASN A 9 -17.09 -12.88 -1.47
C ASN A 9 -16.73 -13.01 -2.96
N PRO A 10 -17.19 -14.09 -3.64
CA PRO A 10 -16.89 -14.34 -5.06
C PRO A 10 -17.35 -13.22 -6.00
N LEU A 11 -18.51 -12.61 -5.72
CA LEU A 11 -19.10 -11.58 -6.58
C LEU A 11 -18.27 -10.28 -6.53
N GLU A 12 -17.84 -9.86 -5.34
CA GLU A 12 -16.92 -8.74 -5.17
C GLU A 12 -15.61 -8.99 -5.91
N MET A 13 -15.02 -10.18 -5.76
CA MET A 13 -13.79 -10.55 -6.45
C MET A 13 -13.95 -10.50 -7.97
N LYS A 14 -15.03 -11.05 -8.49
CA LYS A 14 -15.33 -11.03 -9.93
C LYS A 14 -15.46 -9.61 -10.47
N ASN A 15 -16.24 -8.77 -9.78
CA ASN A 15 -16.51 -7.40 -10.20
C ASN A 15 -15.24 -6.53 -10.14
N PHE A 16 -14.44 -6.68 -9.10
CA PHE A 16 -13.26 -5.87 -8.86
C PHE A 16 -12.04 -6.35 -9.67
N ARG A 17 -11.76 -7.66 -9.68
CA ARG A 17 -10.57 -8.24 -10.33
C ARG A 17 -10.83 -8.76 -11.74
N ARG A 18 -12.10 -8.89 -12.16
CA ARG A 18 -12.51 -9.44 -13.46
C ARG A 18 -11.96 -10.86 -13.71
N ILE A 19 -11.89 -11.67 -12.66
CA ILE A 19 -11.38 -13.05 -12.70
C ILE A 19 -12.51 -14.05 -12.43
N GLY A 20 -12.29 -15.31 -12.81
CA GLY A 20 -13.32 -16.34 -12.79
C GLY A 20 -13.85 -16.70 -11.40
N ASP A 21 -15.08 -17.17 -11.35
CA ASP A 21 -15.89 -17.36 -10.13
C ASP A 21 -15.25 -18.29 -9.08
N ARG A 22 -14.48 -19.30 -9.49
CA ARG A 22 -13.78 -20.24 -8.58
C ARG A 22 -12.51 -19.69 -7.94
N SER A 23 -12.05 -18.50 -8.32
CA SER A 23 -10.78 -17.95 -7.83
C SER A 23 -10.86 -17.56 -6.37
N PHE A 24 -12.01 -17.04 -5.91
CA PHE A 24 -12.23 -16.69 -4.51
C PHE A 24 -12.12 -17.92 -3.60
N ASP A 25 -12.89 -18.97 -3.89
CA ASP A 25 -12.93 -20.18 -3.09
C ASP A 25 -11.55 -20.83 -3.02
N ARG A 26 -10.84 -20.88 -4.14
CA ARG A 26 -9.46 -21.39 -4.20
C ARG A 26 -8.49 -20.60 -3.31
N VAL A 27 -8.59 -19.27 -3.29
CA VAL A 27 -7.77 -18.44 -2.39
C VAL A 27 -8.10 -18.74 -0.94
N MET A 28 -9.39 -18.83 -0.59
CA MET A 28 -9.84 -19.12 0.77
C MET A 28 -9.42 -20.50 1.24
N GLU A 29 -9.52 -21.52 0.39
CA GLU A 29 -9.03 -22.88 0.65
C GLU A 29 -7.52 -22.91 0.88
N ASN A 30 -6.76 -22.19 0.04
CA ASN A 30 -5.30 -22.09 0.19
C ASN A 30 -4.89 -21.40 1.49
N ILE A 31 -5.58 -20.33 1.91
CA ILE A 31 -5.35 -19.67 3.20
C ILE A 31 -5.57 -20.66 4.34
N LYS A 32 -6.70 -21.36 4.33
CA LYS A 32 -7.05 -22.35 5.34
C LYS A 32 -6.09 -23.55 5.35
N ALA A 33 -5.64 -24.00 4.20
CA ALA A 33 -4.66 -25.09 4.10
C ALA A 33 -3.29 -24.63 4.63
N PHE A 34 -2.84 -23.44 4.25
CA PHE A 34 -1.55 -22.91 4.69
C PHE A 34 -1.51 -22.67 6.19
N SER A 35 -2.60 -22.15 6.79
CA SER A 35 -2.67 -21.93 8.24
C SER A 35 -2.45 -23.19 9.07
N LYS A 36 -2.84 -24.35 8.53
CA LYS A 36 -2.69 -25.66 9.21
C LYS A 36 -1.28 -26.24 9.13
N ILE A 37 -0.50 -25.86 8.10
CA ILE A 37 0.83 -26.43 7.86
C ILE A 37 1.97 -25.46 8.19
N LYS A 38 1.66 -24.18 8.47
CA LYS A 38 2.68 -23.20 8.84
C LYS A 38 3.32 -23.57 10.19
N ASN A 39 4.60 -23.25 10.36
CA ASN A 39 5.31 -23.41 11.62
C ASN A 39 4.89 -22.32 12.61
N SER A 40 5.17 -22.53 13.90
CA SER A 40 4.96 -21.55 14.96
C SER A 40 5.66 -20.20 14.69
N ASP A 41 6.81 -20.23 14.03
CA ASP A 41 7.61 -19.03 13.70
C ASP A 41 7.11 -18.30 12.43
N CYS A 42 6.08 -18.83 11.76
CA CYS A 42 5.48 -18.23 10.59
C CYS A 42 4.21 -17.47 10.94
N ASP A 43 4.28 -16.15 10.89
CA ASP A 43 3.13 -15.27 11.01
C ASP A 43 2.38 -15.18 9.67
N LEU A 44 1.10 -15.59 9.62
CA LEU A 44 0.22 -15.50 8.46
C LEU A 44 -0.72 -14.30 8.62
N GLY A 45 -0.49 -13.26 7.85
CA GLY A 45 -1.30 -12.05 7.87
C GLY A 45 -2.05 -11.79 6.56
N ILE A 46 -3.24 -11.21 6.67
CA ILE A 46 -3.99 -10.69 5.52
C ILE A 46 -3.89 -9.17 5.50
N ASN A 47 -3.51 -8.59 4.35
CA ASN A 47 -3.65 -7.16 4.11
C ASN A 47 -4.92 -6.94 3.29
N PHE A 48 -5.92 -6.31 3.90
CA PHE A 48 -7.23 -6.08 3.29
C PHE A 48 -7.37 -4.62 2.88
N ILE A 49 -7.65 -4.40 1.59
CA ILE A 49 -7.86 -3.05 1.05
C ILE A 49 -9.34 -2.68 1.17
N VAL A 50 -9.61 -1.62 1.92
CA VAL A 50 -10.97 -1.12 2.18
C VAL A 50 -11.39 -0.15 1.08
N HIS A 51 -12.54 -0.41 0.48
CA HIS A 51 -13.18 0.43 -0.51
C HIS A 51 -14.71 0.46 -0.29
N LYS A 52 -15.45 1.22 -1.10
CA LYS A 52 -16.88 1.46 -0.94
C LYS A 52 -17.72 0.17 -0.86
N ASP A 53 -17.40 -0.82 -1.72
CA ASP A 53 -18.25 -2.01 -1.86
C ASP A 53 -18.01 -3.05 -0.76
N ASN A 54 -16.87 -2.98 -0.02
CA ASN A 54 -16.53 -3.94 1.03
C ASN A 54 -16.51 -3.35 2.45
N CYS A 55 -16.73 -2.05 2.60
CA CYS A 55 -16.58 -1.34 3.88
C CYS A 55 -17.54 -1.80 4.99
N ASN A 56 -18.65 -2.46 4.65
CA ASN A 56 -19.63 -3.01 5.60
C ASN A 56 -19.26 -4.40 6.13
N ASN A 57 -18.29 -5.09 5.53
CA ASN A 57 -18.04 -6.50 5.76
C ASN A 57 -16.72 -6.77 6.54
N LEU A 58 -16.12 -5.74 7.17
CA LEU A 58 -14.78 -5.86 7.76
C LEU A 58 -14.78 -6.76 8.99
N VAL A 59 -15.81 -6.68 9.83
CA VAL A 59 -15.96 -7.51 11.04
C VAL A 59 -16.15 -8.97 10.66
N GLU A 60 -17.06 -9.25 9.73
CA GLU A 60 -17.33 -10.61 9.25
C GLU A 60 -16.09 -11.23 8.60
N PHE A 61 -15.40 -10.44 7.78
CA PHE A 61 -14.14 -10.87 7.18
C PHE A 61 -13.08 -11.19 8.23
N ALA A 62 -12.90 -10.35 9.25
CA ALA A 62 -11.93 -10.57 10.32
C ALA A 62 -12.27 -11.85 11.13
N LYS A 63 -13.55 -12.07 11.47
CA LYS A 63 -14.02 -13.32 12.11
C LYS A 63 -13.67 -14.54 11.27
N LYS A 64 -13.98 -14.51 9.98
CA LYS A 64 -13.70 -15.60 9.05
C LYS A 64 -12.20 -15.90 8.94
N MET A 65 -11.34 -14.88 8.92
CA MET A 65 -9.88 -15.07 8.91
C MET A 65 -9.37 -15.68 10.20
N LYS A 66 -9.90 -15.26 11.34
CA LYS A 66 -9.62 -15.87 12.65
C LYS A 66 -9.99 -17.35 12.66
N ASP A 67 -11.19 -17.70 12.21
CA ASP A 67 -11.67 -19.09 12.13
C ASP A 67 -10.82 -19.95 11.18
N TYR A 68 -10.16 -19.33 10.19
CA TYR A 68 -9.25 -20.03 9.28
C TYR A 68 -7.83 -20.19 9.84
N GLY A 69 -7.56 -19.67 11.05
CA GLY A 69 -6.25 -19.77 11.70
C GLY A 69 -5.22 -18.77 11.14
N VAL A 70 -5.68 -17.62 10.63
CA VAL A 70 -4.84 -16.48 10.29
C VAL A 70 -4.44 -15.76 11.59
N ASP A 71 -3.22 -15.29 11.69
CA ASP A 71 -2.70 -14.64 12.92
C ASP A 71 -3.06 -13.15 12.99
N ASN A 72 -3.18 -12.49 11.84
CA ASN A 72 -3.58 -11.08 11.83
C ASN A 72 -4.28 -10.64 10.54
N VAL A 73 -5.12 -9.62 10.66
CA VAL A 73 -5.69 -8.87 9.54
C VAL A 73 -5.31 -7.41 9.67
N ARG A 74 -4.80 -6.82 8.59
CA ARG A 74 -4.52 -5.40 8.50
C ARG A 74 -5.45 -4.76 7.49
N PHE A 75 -6.30 -3.84 7.93
CA PHE A 75 -7.15 -3.02 7.08
C PHE A 75 -6.43 -1.75 6.64
N SER A 76 -6.36 -1.54 5.34
CA SER A 76 -5.72 -0.38 4.73
C SER A 76 -6.68 0.31 3.76
N PRO A 77 -6.72 1.63 3.68
CA PRO A 77 -7.58 2.31 2.73
C PRO A 77 -7.11 2.07 1.30
N MET A 78 -8.04 2.00 0.37
CA MET A 78 -7.74 2.04 -1.06
C MET A 78 -7.12 3.39 -1.43
N TRP A 79 -5.97 3.36 -2.11
CA TRP A 79 -5.28 4.57 -2.55
C TRP A 79 -5.76 5.00 -3.94
N LEU A 80 -6.31 6.20 -4.00
CA LEU A 80 -6.83 6.82 -5.21
C LEU A 80 -6.40 8.29 -5.27
N PRO A 81 -6.32 8.92 -6.46
CA PRO A 81 -6.03 10.35 -6.58
C PRO A 81 -7.02 11.22 -5.78
N GLU A 82 -8.31 10.84 -5.78
CA GLU A 82 -9.41 11.51 -5.08
C GLU A 82 -9.67 10.92 -3.69
N PHE A 83 -8.65 10.45 -3.04
CA PHE A 83 -8.75 9.71 -1.77
C PHE A 83 -9.69 10.35 -0.75
N SER A 84 -9.54 11.65 -0.48
CA SER A 84 -10.32 12.35 0.57
C SER A 84 -11.82 12.31 0.30
N SER A 85 -12.25 12.65 -0.91
CA SER A 85 -13.66 12.65 -1.29
C SER A 85 -14.22 11.24 -1.37
N TYR A 86 -13.45 10.29 -1.93
CA TYR A 86 -13.87 8.90 -2.06
C TYR A 86 -14.17 8.25 -0.71
N HIS A 87 -13.29 8.39 0.27
CA HIS A 87 -13.47 7.77 1.59
C HIS A 87 -14.45 8.51 2.48
N GLN A 88 -14.77 9.77 2.19
CA GLN A 88 -15.69 10.57 3.02
C GLN A 88 -17.10 9.95 3.12
N GLU A 89 -17.60 9.33 2.04
CA GLU A 89 -18.94 8.76 1.98
C GLU A 89 -19.15 7.60 2.97
N PHE A 90 -18.11 6.81 3.26
CA PHE A 90 -18.22 5.60 4.08
C PHE A 90 -17.24 5.56 5.26
N LYS A 91 -16.59 6.67 5.56
CA LYS A 91 -15.58 6.78 6.62
C LYS A 91 -16.11 6.37 7.99
N ASP A 92 -17.31 6.80 8.35
CA ASP A 92 -17.89 6.50 9.66
C ASP A 92 -18.29 5.02 9.76
N THR A 93 -18.78 4.43 8.68
CA THR A 93 -19.03 2.99 8.58
C THR A 93 -17.74 2.20 8.83
N VAL A 94 -16.64 2.57 8.15
CA VAL A 94 -15.34 1.89 8.36
C VAL A 94 -14.85 2.02 9.80
N LYS A 95 -14.98 3.20 10.40
CA LYS A 95 -14.59 3.42 11.81
C LYS A 95 -15.41 2.53 12.77
N ALA A 96 -16.73 2.45 12.56
CA ALA A 96 -17.59 1.57 13.34
C ALA A 96 -17.20 0.10 13.19
N GLN A 97 -17.02 -0.36 11.96
CA GLN A 97 -16.58 -1.74 11.65
C GLN A 97 -15.20 -2.06 12.27
N LEU A 98 -14.24 -1.15 12.18
CA LEU A 98 -12.91 -1.35 12.77
C LEU A 98 -12.95 -1.38 14.30
N LYS A 99 -13.80 -0.55 14.93
CA LYS A 99 -14.02 -0.59 16.38
C LYS A 99 -14.63 -1.94 16.79
N GLU A 100 -15.63 -2.43 16.09
CA GLU A 100 -16.21 -3.74 16.37
C GLU A 100 -15.21 -4.87 16.12
N ALA A 101 -14.45 -4.82 15.03
CA ALA A 101 -13.40 -5.80 14.75
C ALA A 101 -12.30 -5.85 15.83
N SER A 102 -12.07 -4.77 16.56
CA SER A 102 -11.11 -4.77 17.66
C SER A 102 -11.52 -5.63 18.86
N TYR A 103 -12.80 -5.95 19.02
CA TYR A 103 -13.29 -6.82 20.10
C TYR A 103 -13.08 -8.31 19.85
N ILE A 104 -12.73 -8.73 18.63
CA ILE A 104 -12.44 -10.13 18.32
C ILE A 104 -10.94 -10.49 18.47
N VAL A 105 -10.11 -9.52 18.84
CA VAL A 105 -8.69 -9.70 19.11
C VAL A 105 -8.48 -10.55 20.38
N ASP A 106 -7.53 -11.48 20.32
CA ASP A 106 -7.08 -12.28 21.46
C ASP A 106 -5.58 -12.60 21.35
N ASN A 107 -5.09 -13.58 22.15
CA ASN A 107 -3.68 -13.96 22.16
C ASN A 107 -3.20 -14.62 20.86
N THR A 108 -4.11 -15.05 19.98
CA THR A 108 -3.82 -15.79 18.74
C THR A 108 -4.13 -14.99 17.49
N PHE A 109 -4.91 -13.90 17.60
CA PHE A 109 -5.37 -13.13 16.47
C PHE A 109 -5.38 -11.63 16.73
N SER A 110 -4.83 -10.85 15.82
CA SER A 110 -4.83 -9.40 15.92
C SER A 110 -5.46 -8.70 14.71
N VAL A 111 -6.07 -7.55 14.97
CA VAL A 111 -6.61 -6.64 13.95
C VAL A 111 -5.86 -5.32 13.99
N ASN A 112 -5.27 -4.93 12.87
CA ASN A 112 -4.53 -3.70 12.70
C ASN A 112 -5.19 -2.82 11.64
N SER A 113 -5.07 -1.52 11.74
CA SER A 113 -5.57 -0.61 10.72
C SER A 113 -4.67 0.59 10.49
N THR A 114 -4.48 0.93 9.23
CA THR A 114 -3.86 2.19 8.81
C THR A 114 -4.90 3.21 8.34
N TYR A 115 -6.18 2.91 8.44
CA TYR A 115 -7.25 3.75 7.95
C TYR A 115 -7.29 5.12 8.66
N ASN A 116 -7.16 5.13 9.98
CA ASN A 116 -7.17 6.36 10.78
C ASN A 116 -5.87 7.18 10.64
N THR A 117 -4.74 6.53 10.44
CA THR A 117 -3.42 7.21 10.27
C THR A 117 -3.25 7.81 8.89
N SER A 118 -4.06 7.39 7.92
CA SER A 118 -4.03 7.93 6.56
C SER A 118 -4.73 9.30 6.43
N ASP A 119 -5.42 9.78 7.44
CA ASP A 119 -6.01 11.15 7.44
C ASP A 119 -4.95 12.25 7.23
N GLY A 120 -3.70 12.03 7.63
CA GLY A 120 -2.58 12.92 7.34
C GLY A 120 -1.94 12.76 5.95
N ALA A 121 -2.17 11.63 5.29
CA ALA A 121 -1.61 11.32 3.97
C ALA A 121 -2.27 12.12 2.81
N HIS A 122 -3.34 12.86 3.10
CA HIS A 122 -4.08 13.69 2.13
C HIS A 122 -3.37 14.99 1.76
N LYS A 123 -2.28 15.33 2.45
CA LYS A 123 -1.53 16.52 2.11
C LYS A 123 -0.88 16.35 0.75
N VAL A 124 -1.39 17.07 -0.23
CA VAL A 124 -0.82 17.19 -1.58
C VAL A 124 0.31 18.23 -1.65
N THR A 125 0.59 18.90 -0.53
CA THR A 125 1.70 19.86 -0.38
C THR A 125 2.81 19.23 0.45
N ARG A 126 4.06 19.43 0.04
CA ARG A 126 5.23 18.93 0.75
C ARG A 126 5.89 20.07 1.54
N PRO A 127 6.20 19.90 2.84
CA PRO A 127 6.91 20.92 3.60
C PRO A 127 8.40 21.00 3.25
N TYR A 128 8.95 19.97 2.58
CA TYR A 128 10.37 19.83 2.25
C TYR A 128 10.64 20.03 0.74
N LYS A 129 11.86 20.47 0.42
CA LYS A 129 12.33 20.70 -0.96
C LYS A 129 13.10 19.51 -1.54
N LYS A 130 13.61 18.61 -0.70
CA LYS A 130 14.37 17.43 -1.11
C LYS A 130 13.64 16.16 -0.72
N CYS A 131 13.56 15.20 -1.64
CA CYS A 131 13.05 13.87 -1.37
C CYS A 131 14.23 12.91 -1.24
N TYR A 132 14.62 12.56 -0.03
CA TYR A 132 15.72 11.62 0.21
C TYR A 132 15.31 10.16 -0.08
N VAL A 133 14.04 9.82 0.14
CA VAL A 133 13.54 8.46 -0.10
C VAL A 133 13.66 8.05 -1.58
N ASN A 134 13.55 8.99 -2.53
CA ASN A 134 13.70 8.66 -3.95
C ASN A 134 15.14 8.28 -4.34
N GLN A 135 16.12 8.61 -3.50
CA GLN A 135 17.51 8.19 -3.69
C GLN A 135 17.81 6.81 -3.09
N ILE A 136 16.88 6.28 -2.29
CA ILE A 136 17.04 4.98 -1.60
C ILE A 136 16.16 3.91 -2.23
N VAL A 137 14.96 4.29 -2.69
CA VAL A 137 13.94 3.36 -3.21
C VAL A 137 13.44 3.83 -4.58
N PRO A 138 14.27 3.80 -5.63
CA PRO A 138 13.82 4.04 -7.00
C PRO A 138 12.98 2.87 -7.51
N VAL A 139 12.25 3.10 -8.61
CA VAL A 139 11.48 2.06 -9.30
C VAL A 139 12.04 1.82 -10.69
N LEU A 140 12.37 0.56 -10.99
CA LEU A 140 12.68 0.14 -12.35
C LEU A 140 11.39 -0.30 -13.05
N GLY A 141 11.01 0.40 -14.11
CA GLY A 141 9.86 0.06 -14.94
C GLY A 141 10.15 -1.04 -15.96
N ALA A 142 9.11 -1.68 -16.46
CA ALA A 142 9.22 -2.67 -17.54
C ALA A 142 9.74 -2.06 -18.86
N ASP A 143 9.69 -0.74 -19.00
CA ASP A 143 10.25 0.03 -20.10
C ASP A 143 11.76 0.35 -19.95
N MET A 144 12.42 -0.31 -18.99
CA MET A 144 13.83 -0.13 -18.65
C MET A 144 14.20 1.27 -18.16
N LYS A 145 13.22 2.11 -17.85
CA LYS A 145 13.45 3.40 -17.21
C LYS A 145 13.47 3.28 -15.69
N VAL A 146 14.27 4.11 -15.07
CA VAL A 146 14.36 4.26 -13.62
C VAL A 146 13.60 5.51 -13.21
N TYR A 147 12.66 5.34 -12.28
CA TYR A 147 11.78 6.38 -11.79
C TYR A 147 12.05 6.71 -10.33
N THR A 148 11.73 7.92 -9.92
CA THR A 148 11.94 8.42 -8.56
C THR A 148 11.20 7.63 -7.48
N CYS A 149 10.00 7.13 -7.78
CA CYS A 149 9.17 6.36 -6.86
C CYS A 149 7.98 5.73 -7.59
N HIS A 150 7.23 4.87 -6.91
CA HIS A 150 6.04 4.22 -7.48
C HIS A 150 4.95 5.19 -7.92
N ASN A 151 4.78 6.35 -7.25
CA ASN A 151 3.80 7.37 -7.64
C ASN A 151 4.19 8.14 -8.91
N LYS A 152 5.44 8.04 -9.32
CA LYS A 152 5.99 8.67 -10.53
C LYS A 152 6.46 7.65 -11.56
N ALA A 153 6.19 6.36 -11.33
CA ALA A 153 6.44 5.33 -12.31
C ALA A 153 5.57 5.59 -13.56
N TYR A 154 6.19 5.47 -14.75
CA TYR A 154 5.58 5.75 -16.06
C TYR A 154 5.14 7.20 -16.31
N ASP A 155 5.46 8.13 -15.40
CA ASP A 155 5.32 9.57 -15.59
C ASP A 155 6.67 10.15 -16.02
N THR A 156 6.69 10.93 -17.08
CA THR A 156 7.92 11.55 -17.62
C THR A 156 8.63 12.44 -16.61
N SER A 157 7.88 13.09 -15.72
CA SER A 157 8.44 13.95 -14.64
C SER A 157 9.17 13.15 -13.55
N GLY A 158 8.99 11.83 -13.53
CA GLY A 158 9.64 10.93 -12.57
C GLY A 158 10.84 10.19 -13.12
N VAL A 159 11.14 10.29 -14.39
CA VAL A 159 12.26 9.56 -15.03
C VAL A 159 13.60 10.12 -14.55
N ILE A 160 14.40 9.27 -13.91
CA ILE A 160 15.79 9.57 -13.52
C ILE A 160 16.73 9.25 -14.66
N GLY A 161 16.55 8.09 -15.27
CA GLY A 161 17.41 7.60 -16.36
C GLY A 161 16.85 6.33 -17.00
N ASN A 162 17.68 5.70 -17.83
CA ASN A 162 17.33 4.50 -18.60
C ASN A 162 18.50 3.51 -18.52
N ILE A 163 18.20 2.22 -18.34
CA ILE A 163 19.18 1.14 -18.28
C ILE A 163 19.08 0.17 -19.46
N LYS A 164 18.50 0.62 -20.59
CA LYS A 164 18.39 -0.20 -21.79
C LYS A 164 19.75 -0.51 -22.40
N ASP A 165 20.62 0.50 -22.44
CA ASP A 165 21.93 0.45 -23.11
C ASP A 165 23.11 0.66 -22.15
N GLN A 166 22.88 0.63 -20.84
CA GLN A 166 23.89 0.77 -19.80
C GLN A 166 23.47 0.06 -18.51
N ASP A 167 24.40 -0.26 -17.63
CA ASP A 167 24.07 -0.82 -16.32
C ASP A 167 23.52 0.24 -15.34
N PHE A 168 22.80 -0.25 -14.32
CA PHE A 168 22.17 0.61 -13.32
C PHE A 168 23.19 1.49 -12.58
N ARG A 169 24.38 0.95 -12.23
CA ARG A 169 25.39 1.69 -11.47
C ARG A 169 25.93 2.88 -12.26
N SER A 170 26.26 2.65 -13.54
CA SER A 170 26.73 3.71 -14.45
C SER A 170 25.70 4.83 -14.61
N MET A 171 24.42 4.46 -14.79
CA MET A 171 23.33 5.42 -14.87
C MET A 171 23.14 6.18 -13.54
N TRP A 172 23.12 5.45 -12.41
CA TRP A 172 22.81 6.01 -11.10
C TRP A 172 23.83 7.02 -10.61
N PHE A 173 25.11 6.76 -10.84
CA PHE A 173 26.20 7.66 -10.45
C PHE A 173 26.64 8.61 -11.55
N SER A 174 25.84 8.77 -12.60
CA SER A 174 26.10 9.72 -13.68
C SER A 174 25.90 11.18 -13.24
N LYS A 175 26.52 12.10 -13.97
CA LYS A 175 26.30 13.56 -13.80
C LYS A 175 24.85 13.96 -14.10
N GLU A 176 24.19 13.25 -15.00
CA GLU A 176 22.79 13.45 -15.38
C GLU A 176 21.86 13.14 -14.19
N THR A 177 22.06 12.02 -13.52
CA THR A 177 21.33 11.62 -12.32
C THR A 177 21.59 12.60 -11.17
N GLU A 178 22.81 13.04 -10.96
CA GLU A 178 23.14 14.07 -9.97
C GLU A 178 22.40 15.39 -10.26
N LYS A 179 22.39 15.84 -11.51
CA LYS A 179 21.64 17.04 -11.94
C LYS A 179 20.14 16.87 -11.74
N PHE A 180 19.60 15.67 -12.00
CA PHE A 180 18.20 15.37 -11.77
C PHE A 180 17.85 15.57 -10.29
N PHE A 181 18.56 14.94 -9.35
CA PHE A 181 18.29 15.07 -7.92
C PHE A 181 18.45 16.50 -7.39
N LYS A 182 19.42 17.27 -7.92
CA LYS A 182 19.57 18.70 -7.58
C LYS A 182 18.39 19.56 -8.01
N LYS A 183 17.72 19.19 -9.15
CA LYS A 183 16.57 19.93 -9.68
C LYS A 183 15.22 19.44 -9.15
N PHE A 184 15.15 18.18 -8.73
CA PHE A 184 13.89 17.56 -8.30
C PHE A 184 13.40 18.21 -7.00
N ASN A 185 12.28 18.91 -7.11
CA ASN A 185 11.65 19.57 -5.96
C ASN A 185 10.26 18.99 -5.71
N PRO A 186 10.06 18.19 -4.65
CA PRO A 186 8.77 17.57 -4.35
C PRO A 186 7.65 18.58 -4.07
N GLN A 187 7.93 19.78 -3.57
CA GLN A 187 6.91 20.83 -3.41
C GLN A 187 6.26 21.22 -4.75
N LYS A 188 7.03 21.18 -5.83
CA LYS A 188 6.56 21.53 -7.18
C LYS A 188 6.02 20.33 -7.92
N THR A 189 6.67 19.17 -7.77
CA THR A 189 6.45 17.98 -8.61
C THR A 189 5.44 17.00 -8.04
N CYS A 190 5.34 16.89 -6.69
CA CYS A 190 4.52 15.88 -6.02
C CYS A 190 3.18 16.47 -5.56
N LYS A 191 2.18 16.43 -6.44
CA LYS A 191 0.80 16.87 -6.16
C LYS A 191 -0.14 15.68 -5.93
N HIS A 192 0.35 14.64 -5.29
CA HIS A 192 -0.35 13.40 -5.00
C HIS A 192 -0.04 12.98 -3.57
N GLN A 193 -0.78 12.02 -3.05
CA GLN A 193 -0.47 11.38 -1.78
C GLN A 193 0.90 10.68 -1.84
N CYS A 194 1.61 10.65 -0.72
CA CYS A 194 2.93 10.03 -0.65
C CYS A 194 3.05 9.16 0.60
N SER A 195 3.20 7.86 0.41
CA SER A 195 3.45 6.91 1.50
C SER A 195 4.81 7.12 2.20
N ALA A 196 5.72 7.85 1.55
CA ALA A 196 7.03 8.20 2.09
C ALA A 196 7.10 9.59 2.73
N ASP A 197 5.98 10.32 2.84
CA ASP A 197 5.97 11.71 3.29
C ASP A 197 6.57 11.88 4.68
N ASN A 198 6.09 11.14 5.67
CA ASN A 198 6.62 11.20 7.03
C ASN A 198 8.11 10.83 7.11
N LYS A 199 8.56 9.86 6.31
CA LYS A 199 9.98 9.48 6.25
C LYS A 199 10.83 10.62 5.69
N ASN A 200 10.35 11.30 4.65
CA ASN A 200 11.06 12.45 4.10
C ASN A 200 11.08 13.64 5.07
N ILE A 201 10.01 13.89 5.83
CA ILE A 201 9.99 14.93 6.87
C ILE A 201 11.10 14.65 7.88
N ILE A 202 11.13 13.45 8.47
CA ILE A 202 12.16 13.05 9.45
C ILE A 202 13.57 13.17 8.85
N MET A 203 13.76 12.70 7.60
CA MET A 203 15.08 12.76 6.95
C MET A 203 15.54 14.21 6.68
N ASN A 204 14.63 15.11 6.30
CA ASN A 204 14.98 16.52 6.11
C ASN A 204 15.33 17.18 7.46
N GLU A 205 14.59 16.92 8.54
CA GLU A 205 14.89 17.41 9.88
C GLU A 205 16.24 16.90 10.42
N TYR A 206 16.65 15.69 10.03
CA TYR A 206 17.91 15.10 10.49
C TYR A 206 19.14 15.56 9.66
N ILE A 207 18.97 15.82 8.37
CA ILE A 207 20.06 16.08 7.43
C ILE A 207 20.31 17.59 7.22
N GLU A 208 19.26 18.42 7.34
CA GLU A 208 19.33 19.89 7.20
C GLU A 208 19.46 20.58 8.55
#